data_cee05f1fda32f84a1991852acb8d1a89
#
_entry.id   cee05f1fda32f84a1991852acb8d1a89
#
_cell.length_a   1.000
_cell.length_b   1.000
_cell.length_c   1.000
_cell.angle_alpha   90.00
_cell.angle_beta   90.00
_cell.angle_gamma   90.00
#
_symmetry.space_group_name_H-M   'P 1'
#
loop_
_entity.id
_entity.type
_entity.pdbx_description
1 polymer ?
#
loop_
_entity_poly.entity_id
_entity_poly.type
_entity_poly.pdbx_seq_one_letter_code
_entity_poly.pdbx_strand_id
1 'polypeptide(L)'
;FENISLDLMLGLPGGSQEKLGHSIHFAAGLGVEHISSYLLKVEPGTPFAARKVTVPDDDQSAEEYLFAVAELAKLGYTQYEISNFSRPDRESRHNLLYWRGEEYLGVGPGAHSFFEGRRFYYPRDLAGFLQGNPPVEDGPGGDFGEFAMVNLRLTRGLRREDCLAKFGKTGEAEFE
;
A
#
# COMPACT_ATOMS: atom_id res chain seq x y z
N PHE A 1 10.34 -18.96 -10.44
CA PHE A 1 9.13 -18.45 -9.80
C PHE A 1 8.13 -18.07 -10.89
N GLU A 2 6.86 -18.37 -10.68
CA GLU A 2 5.77 -18.15 -11.66
C GLU A 2 4.88 -16.94 -11.30
N ASN A 3 5.06 -16.36 -10.10
CA ASN A 3 4.33 -15.19 -9.64
C ASN A 3 5.32 -14.25 -8.97
N ILE A 4 5.61 -13.12 -9.63
CA ILE A 4 6.63 -12.15 -9.23
C ILE A 4 5.97 -10.78 -9.15
N SER A 5 6.24 -10.08 -8.05
CA SER A 5 5.94 -8.66 -7.89
C SER A 5 7.22 -7.85 -7.95
N LEU A 6 7.14 -6.66 -8.54
CA LEU A 6 8.24 -5.72 -8.63
C LEU A 6 7.79 -4.34 -8.14
N ASP A 7 8.62 -3.69 -7.33
CA ASP A 7 8.34 -2.35 -6.82
C ASP A 7 9.07 -1.29 -7.64
N LEU A 8 8.35 -0.25 -8.03
CA LEU A 8 8.87 0.95 -8.68
C LEU A 8 8.70 2.16 -7.75
N MET A 9 9.72 3.00 -7.72
CA MET A 9 9.68 4.25 -6.96
C MET A 9 9.52 5.43 -7.92
N LEU A 10 8.49 6.25 -7.70
CA LEU A 10 8.23 7.51 -8.39
C LEU A 10 8.77 8.70 -7.59
N GLY A 11 8.90 9.85 -8.21
CA GLY A 11 9.35 11.06 -7.52
C GLY A 11 10.82 11.00 -7.10
N LEU A 12 11.66 10.27 -7.81
CA LEU A 12 13.07 10.16 -7.49
C LEU A 12 13.83 11.47 -7.83
N PRO A 13 14.85 11.83 -7.02
CA PRO A 13 15.74 12.96 -7.35
C PRO A 13 16.37 12.81 -8.73
N GLY A 14 16.21 13.82 -9.58
CA GLY A 14 16.68 13.78 -10.97
C GLY A 14 15.96 12.76 -11.86
N GLY A 15 14.78 12.32 -11.45
CA GLY A 15 13.87 11.52 -12.24
C GLY A 15 13.33 12.29 -13.46
N SER A 16 12.72 11.56 -14.37
CA SER A 16 11.93 12.12 -15.47
C SER A 16 10.93 11.08 -15.96
N GLN A 17 9.88 11.52 -16.62
CA GLN A 17 8.89 10.60 -17.22
C GLN A 17 9.54 9.62 -18.21
N GLU A 18 10.58 10.04 -18.94
CA GLU A 18 11.33 9.16 -19.85
C GLU A 18 12.01 8.01 -19.08
N LYS A 19 12.75 8.33 -18.00
CA LYS A 19 13.41 7.33 -17.16
C LYS A 19 12.41 6.40 -16.48
N LEU A 20 11.30 6.97 -16.01
CA LEU A 20 10.21 6.20 -15.42
C LEU A 20 9.58 5.26 -16.46
N GLY A 21 9.32 5.74 -17.67
CA GLY A 21 8.84 4.92 -18.77
C GLY A 21 9.77 3.75 -19.08
N HIS A 22 11.09 3.99 -19.14
CA HIS A 22 12.07 2.91 -19.31
C HIS A 22 11.98 1.85 -18.20
N SER A 23 11.83 2.30 -16.93
CA SER A 23 11.71 1.39 -15.79
C SER A 23 10.42 0.56 -15.86
N ILE A 24 9.30 1.18 -16.22
CA ILE A 24 8.00 0.51 -16.39
C ILE A 24 8.08 -0.54 -17.50
N HIS A 25 8.61 -0.16 -18.68
CA HIS A 25 8.75 -1.08 -19.81
C HIS A 25 9.72 -2.22 -19.51
N PHE A 26 10.81 -1.96 -18.77
CA PHE A 26 11.72 -2.99 -18.32
C PHE A 26 11.02 -3.98 -17.37
N ALA A 27 10.29 -3.50 -16.36
CA ALA A 27 9.54 -4.33 -15.43
C ALA A 27 8.50 -5.20 -16.16
N ALA A 28 7.72 -4.60 -17.05
CA ALA A 28 6.74 -5.34 -17.84
C ALA A 28 7.39 -6.36 -18.79
N GLY A 29 8.57 -6.04 -19.36
CA GLY A 29 9.34 -6.93 -20.22
C GLY A 29 9.90 -8.17 -19.50
N LEU A 30 10.04 -8.13 -18.18
CA LEU A 30 10.38 -9.28 -17.35
C LEU A 30 9.21 -10.27 -17.17
N GLY A 31 7.98 -9.87 -17.58
CA GLY A 31 6.80 -10.71 -17.47
C GLY A 31 6.27 -10.87 -16.05
N VAL A 32 6.51 -9.86 -15.17
CA VAL A 32 5.98 -9.89 -13.80
C VAL A 32 4.46 -9.74 -13.81
N GLU A 33 3.79 -10.38 -12.85
CA GLU A 33 2.33 -10.36 -12.73
C GLU A 33 1.81 -9.14 -11.97
N HIS A 34 2.64 -8.53 -11.13
CA HIS A 34 2.25 -7.45 -10.23
C HIS A 34 3.34 -6.39 -10.17
N ILE A 35 2.92 -5.12 -10.13
CA ILE A 35 3.82 -3.96 -9.97
C ILE A 35 3.24 -3.05 -8.89
N SER A 36 4.06 -2.76 -7.87
CA SER A 36 3.78 -1.71 -6.90
C SER A 36 4.49 -0.43 -7.35
N SER A 37 3.82 0.71 -7.30
CA SER A 37 4.37 1.99 -7.74
C SER A 37 4.13 3.05 -6.65
N TYR A 38 5.20 3.39 -5.92
CA TYR A 38 5.14 4.27 -4.76
C TYR A 38 5.79 5.62 -5.05
N LEU A 39 5.13 6.71 -4.65
CA LEU A 39 5.76 8.03 -4.59
C LEU A 39 6.79 8.08 -3.46
N LEU A 40 7.99 8.58 -3.76
CA LEU A 40 9.02 8.77 -2.76
C LEU A 40 8.59 9.82 -1.73
N LYS A 41 8.52 9.41 -0.48
CA LYS A 41 8.38 10.31 0.66
C LYS A 41 9.69 10.35 1.45
N VAL A 42 10.27 11.54 1.58
CA VAL A 42 11.50 11.73 2.35
C VAL A 42 11.16 11.82 3.83
N GLU A 43 11.33 10.73 4.55
CA GLU A 43 11.01 10.65 5.97
C GLU A 43 12.13 11.26 6.83
N PRO A 44 11.79 11.99 7.93
CA PRO A 44 12.76 12.48 8.90
C PRO A 44 13.65 11.37 9.45
N GLY A 45 14.92 11.69 9.72
CA GLY A 45 15.88 10.72 10.25
C GLY A 45 16.52 9.80 9.19
N THR A 46 16.13 9.92 7.92
CA THR A 46 16.75 9.17 6.82
C THR A 46 17.97 9.88 6.23
N PRO A 47 18.89 9.15 5.56
CA PRO A 47 20.01 9.78 4.84
C PRO A 47 19.53 10.77 3.76
N PHE A 48 18.39 10.58 3.13
CA PHE A 48 17.83 11.52 2.16
C PHE A 48 17.42 12.84 2.83
N ALA A 49 16.76 12.78 3.98
CA ALA A 49 16.43 13.97 4.75
C ALA A 49 17.70 14.73 5.21
N ALA A 50 18.72 13.99 5.70
CA ALA A 50 19.98 14.59 6.13
C ALA A 50 20.74 15.27 4.97
N ARG A 51 20.70 14.71 3.78
CA ARG A 51 21.33 15.27 2.57
C ARG A 51 20.50 16.36 1.90
N LYS A 52 19.28 16.63 2.38
CA LYS A 52 18.34 17.59 1.78
C LYS A 52 18.20 17.39 0.26
N VAL A 53 17.99 16.14 -0.15
CA VAL A 53 17.82 15.83 -1.57
C VAL A 53 16.62 16.59 -2.15
N THR A 54 16.78 17.12 -3.35
CA THR A 54 15.68 17.76 -4.07
C THR A 54 14.84 16.67 -4.73
N VAL A 55 13.57 16.63 -4.37
CA VAL A 55 12.55 15.77 -4.98
C VAL A 55 11.60 16.63 -5.82
N PRO A 56 10.86 16.04 -6.76
CA PRO A 56 9.77 16.74 -7.46
C PRO A 56 8.78 17.37 -6.48
N ASP A 57 8.15 18.47 -6.87
CA ASP A 57 7.02 19.03 -6.14
C ASP A 57 5.74 18.17 -6.29
N ASP A 58 4.67 18.59 -5.65
CA ASP A 58 3.42 17.82 -5.64
C ASP A 58 2.80 17.71 -7.04
N ASP A 59 2.86 18.76 -7.86
CA ASP A 59 2.32 18.76 -9.21
C ASP A 59 3.13 17.83 -10.12
N GLN A 60 4.45 17.91 -10.06
CA GLN A 60 5.35 17.01 -10.81
C GLN A 60 5.18 15.55 -10.36
N SER A 61 5.01 15.32 -9.06
CA SER A 61 4.77 13.99 -8.51
C SER A 61 3.42 13.42 -8.98
N ALA A 62 2.39 14.26 -9.06
CA ALA A 62 1.09 13.89 -9.59
C ALA A 62 1.16 13.56 -11.09
N GLU A 63 1.91 14.35 -11.87
CA GLU A 63 2.13 14.08 -13.30
C GLU A 63 2.86 12.75 -13.52
N GLU A 64 3.92 12.47 -12.75
CA GLU A 64 4.63 11.18 -12.82
C GLU A 64 3.72 10.00 -12.45
N TYR A 65 2.88 10.16 -11.43
CA TYR A 65 1.92 9.15 -11.04
C TYR A 65 0.89 8.87 -12.14
N LEU A 66 0.27 9.90 -12.69
CA LEU A 66 -0.70 9.75 -13.78
C LEU A 66 -0.06 9.14 -15.04
N PHE A 67 1.18 9.52 -15.34
CA PHE A 67 1.95 8.89 -16.41
C PHE A 67 2.16 7.39 -16.14
N ALA A 68 2.56 6.99 -14.91
CA ALA A 68 2.74 5.59 -14.56
C ALA A 68 1.43 4.79 -14.70
N VAL A 69 0.31 5.35 -14.23
CA VAL A 69 -1.02 4.73 -14.39
C VAL A 69 -1.34 4.47 -15.87
N ALA A 70 -1.12 5.48 -16.73
CA ALA A 70 -1.41 5.37 -18.15
C ALA A 70 -0.49 4.36 -18.87
N GLU A 71 0.80 4.36 -18.56
CA GLU A 71 1.77 3.42 -19.18
C GLU A 71 1.54 1.98 -18.73
N LEU A 72 1.30 1.74 -17.44
CA LEU A 72 0.99 0.41 -16.92
C LEU A 72 -0.29 -0.15 -17.54
N ALA A 73 -1.33 0.68 -17.69
CA ALA A 73 -2.58 0.28 -18.35
C ALA A 73 -2.35 -0.15 -19.82
N LYS A 74 -1.53 0.59 -20.60
CA LYS A 74 -1.17 0.20 -21.98
C LYS A 74 -0.45 -1.15 -22.04
N LEU A 75 0.30 -1.50 -20.99
CA LEU A 75 1.04 -2.74 -20.88
C LEU A 75 0.21 -3.89 -20.28
N GLY A 76 -1.09 -3.65 -20.02
CA GLY A 76 -2.06 -4.65 -19.57
C GLY A 76 -2.03 -4.91 -18.07
N TYR A 77 -1.57 -3.94 -17.27
CA TYR A 77 -1.71 -3.94 -15.81
C TYR A 77 -2.90 -3.08 -15.42
N THR A 78 -3.79 -3.63 -14.62
CA THR A 78 -4.95 -2.91 -14.08
C THR A 78 -4.64 -2.40 -12.68
N GLN A 79 -4.87 -1.12 -12.46
CA GLN A 79 -4.80 -0.55 -11.12
C GLN A 79 -5.96 -1.06 -10.28
N TYR A 80 -5.70 -1.68 -9.13
CA TYR A 80 -6.75 -2.16 -8.23
C TYR A 80 -6.80 -1.40 -6.90
N GLU A 81 -5.71 -0.69 -6.55
CA GLU A 81 -5.65 0.28 -5.46
C GLU A 81 -4.61 1.38 -5.78
N ILE A 82 -4.48 2.39 -4.94
CA ILE A 82 -3.71 3.61 -5.21
C ILE A 82 -2.30 3.32 -5.77
N SER A 83 -1.58 2.36 -5.19
CA SER A 83 -0.16 2.11 -5.50
C SER A 83 0.10 0.79 -6.22
N ASN A 84 -0.92 -0.05 -6.41
CA ASN A 84 -0.70 -1.41 -6.91
C ASN A 84 -1.47 -1.71 -8.19
N PHE A 85 -0.76 -2.39 -9.09
CA PHE A 85 -1.21 -2.74 -10.43
C PHE A 85 -0.94 -4.22 -10.68
N SER A 86 -1.83 -4.92 -11.35
CA SER A 86 -1.65 -6.34 -11.62
C SER A 86 -2.17 -6.76 -12.98
N ARG A 87 -1.70 -7.90 -13.46
CA ARG A 87 -2.39 -8.68 -14.50
C ARG A 87 -3.76 -9.13 -13.95
N PRO A 88 -4.73 -9.47 -14.80
CA PRO A 88 -6.02 -10.02 -14.37
C PRO A 88 -5.84 -11.19 -13.39
N ASP A 89 -6.58 -11.17 -12.28
CA ASP A 89 -6.57 -12.20 -11.23
C ASP A 89 -5.20 -12.36 -10.52
N ARG A 90 -4.37 -11.32 -10.54
CA ARG A 90 -3.04 -11.31 -9.92
C ARG A 90 -2.86 -10.21 -8.86
N GLU A 91 -3.96 -9.66 -8.34
CA GLU A 91 -3.92 -8.71 -7.22
C GLU A 91 -3.24 -9.35 -6.01
N SER A 92 -2.45 -8.56 -5.27
CA SER A 92 -1.83 -9.03 -4.04
C SER A 92 -2.90 -9.33 -2.98
N ARG A 93 -3.13 -10.61 -2.71
CA ARG A 93 -4.04 -11.04 -1.64
C ARG A 93 -3.64 -10.48 -0.28
N HIS A 94 -2.34 -10.36 -0.02
CA HIS A 94 -1.82 -9.78 1.22
C HIS A 94 -2.21 -8.30 1.34
N ASN A 95 -2.03 -7.48 0.30
CA ASN A 95 -2.41 -6.08 0.33
C ASN A 95 -3.93 -5.92 0.47
N LEU A 96 -4.70 -6.78 -0.20
CA LEU A 96 -6.15 -6.76 -0.12
C LEU A 96 -6.69 -7.08 1.27
N LEU A 97 -5.98 -7.85 2.11
CA LEU A 97 -6.36 -8.05 3.52
C LEU A 97 -6.45 -6.71 4.26
N TYR A 98 -5.44 -5.85 4.10
CA TYR A 98 -5.44 -4.53 4.72
C TYR A 98 -6.58 -3.64 4.21
N TRP A 99 -6.75 -3.59 2.89
CA TRP A 99 -7.76 -2.71 2.27
C TRP A 99 -9.21 -3.18 2.49
N ARG A 100 -9.40 -4.46 2.84
CA ARG A 100 -10.68 -5.02 3.27
C ARG A 100 -10.88 -4.96 4.78
N GLY A 101 -9.93 -4.40 5.53
CA GLY A 101 -9.97 -4.33 6.98
C GLY A 101 -10.01 -5.71 7.64
N GLU A 102 -9.37 -6.72 7.04
CA GLU A 102 -9.28 -8.06 7.59
C GLU A 102 -8.19 -8.14 8.67
N GLU A 103 -8.30 -9.12 9.55
CA GLU A 103 -7.33 -9.33 10.62
C GLU A 103 -6.00 -9.89 10.09
N TYR A 104 -4.92 -9.49 10.72
CA TYR A 104 -3.58 -9.96 10.39
C TYR A 104 -2.65 -9.95 11.62
N LEU A 105 -1.65 -10.83 11.61
CA LEU A 105 -0.60 -10.89 12.61
C LEU A 105 0.76 -10.53 11.98
N GLY A 106 1.39 -9.50 12.54
CA GLY A 106 2.77 -9.14 12.24
C GLY A 106 3.74 -9.87 13.14
N VAL A 107 4.87 -10.30 12.60
CA VAL A 107 5.91 -11.01 13.34
C VAL A 107 7.24 -10.28 13.23
N GLY A 108 7.85 -10.01 14.37
CA GLY A 108 9.18 -9.39 14.45
C GLY A 108 9.17 -7.93 14.90
N PRO A 109 10.37 -7.35 15.15
CA PRO A 109 10.51 -5.97 15.58
C PRO A 109 9.94 -4.97 14.57
N GLY A 110 9.12 -4.05 15.03
CA GLY A 110 8.44 -3.05 14.21
C GLY A 110 7.20 -3.57 13.47
N ALA A 111 6.83 -4.84 13.64
CA ALA A 111 5.63 -5.39 13.01
C ALA A 111 4.36 -4.99 13.77
N HIS A 112 3.35 -4.55 13.01
CA HIS A 112 2.03 -4.22 13.50
C HIS A 112 1.06 -5.37 13.27
N SER A 113 0.05 -5.49 14.12
CA SER A 113 -1.01 -6.48 14.04
C SER A 113 -2.38 -5.83 14.22
N PHE A 114 -3.38 -6.41 13.60
CA PHE A 114 -4.78 -6.19 13.88
C PHE A 114 -5.44 -7.55 14.07
N PHE A 115 -5.83 -7.89 15.29
CA PHE A 115 -6.37 -9.20 15.63
C PHE A 115 -7.36 -9.11 16.80
N GLU A 116 -8.48 -9.82 16.73
CA GLU A 116 -9.56 -9.78 17.71
C GLU A 116 -10.04 -8.35 18.05
N GLY A 117 -10.15 -7.50 17.02
CA GLY A 117 -10.59 -6.13 17.16
C GLY A 117 -9.60 -5.18 17.85
N ARG A 118 -8.35 -5.60 18.06
CA ARG A 118 -7.31 -4.84 18.74
C ARG A 118 -6.11 -4.63 17.83
N ARG A 119 -5.48 -3.45 17.95
CA ARG A 119 -4.20 -3.14 17.30
C ARG A 119 -3.09 -3.22 18.33
N PHE A 120 -1.97 -3.80 17.92
CA PHE A 120 -0.75 -3.86 18.70
C PHE A 120 0.46 -3.97 17.78
N TYR A 121 1.63 -3.64 18.29
CA TYR A 121 2.87 -3.75 17.52
C TYR A 121 4.04 -4.16 18.42
N TYR A 122 5.05 -4.75 17.82
CA TYR A 122 6.35 -4.93 18.47
C TYR A 122 7.21 -3.69 18.23
N PRO A 123 7.83 -3.10 19.29
CA PRO A 123 8.77 -2.00 19.12
C PRO A 123 9.90 -2.35 18.16
N ARG A 124 10.49 -1.35 17.51
CA ARG A 124 11.69 -1.53 16.65
C ARG A 124 12.95 -1.77 17.48
N ASP A 125 12.88 -2.75 18.36
CA ASP A 125 13.93 -3.17 19.29
C ASP A 125 14.17 -4.67 19.14
N LEU A 126 15.21 -5.04 18.40
CA LEU A 126 15.57 -6.44 18.19
C LEU A 126 15.97 -7.13 19.51
N ALA A 127 16.70 -6.44 20.38
CA ALA A 127 17.16 -7.04 21.64
C ALA A 127 15.98 -7.34 22.57
N GLY A 128 15.05 -6.39 22.72
CA GLY A 128 13.83 -6.58 23.50
C GLY A 128 12.94 -7.66 22.93
N PHE A 129 12.80 -7.72 21.61
CA PHE A 129 12.01 -8.78 20.94
C PHE A 129 12.60 -10.17 21.22
N LEU A 130 13.93 -10.34 21.12
CA LEU A 130 14.62 -11.60 21.41
C LEU A 130 14.56 -12.00 22.90
N GLN A 131 14.40 -11.04 23.80
CA GLN A 131 14.16 -11.26 25.23
C GLN A 131 12.72 -11.61 25.57
N GLY A 132 11.80 -11.58 24.57
CA GLY A 132 10.40 -11.87 24.76
C GLY A 132 9.59 -10.71 25.34
N ASN A 133 10.04 -9.46 25.15
CA ASN A 133 9.25 -8.30 25.55
C ASN A 133 7.88 -8.33 24.88
N PRO A 134 6.79 -8.03 25.60
CA PRO A 134 5.44 -8.08 25.05
C PRO A 134 5.25 -6.98 23.98
N PRO A 135 4.27 -7.17 23.07
CA PRO A 135 3.85 -6.11 22.17
C PRO A 135 3.24 -4.93 22.92
N VAL A 136 3.23 -3.78 22.29
CA VAL A 136 2.59 -2.55 22.78
C VAL A 136 1.20 -2.45 22.18
N GLU A 137 0.21 -2.23 23.02
CA GLU A 137 -1.17 -1.98 22.61
C GLU A 137 -1.28 -0.63 21.88
N ASP A 138 -2.01 -0.61 20.77
CA ASP A 138 -2.27 0.56 19.93
C ASP A 138 -3.78 0.87 19.83
N GLY A 139 -4.56 0.30 20.73
CA GLY A 139 -5.99 0.55 20.88
C GLY A 139 -6.92 -0.38 20.10
N PRO A 140 -8.22 -0.08 20.09
CA PRO A 140 -9.20 -0.80 19.31
C PRO A 140 -9.05 -0.49 17.82
N GLY A 141 -9.51 -1.39 16.96
CA GLY A 141 -9.53 -1.19 15.52
C GLY A 141 -10.70 -1.89 14.87
N GLY A 142 -10.85 -1.68 13.56
CA GLY A 142 -11.87 -2.36 12.76
C GLY A 142 -13.26 -1.75 12.85
N ASP A 143 -13.40 -0.49 13.31
CA ASP A 143 -14.66 0.23 13.25
C ASP A 143 -15.04 0.60 11.80
N PHE A 144 -16.26 1.14 11.63
CA PHE A 144 -16.75 1.52 10.31
C PHE A 144 -15.91 2.63 9.65
N GLY A 145 -15.50 3.63 10.42
CA GLY A 145 -14.71 4.75 9.89
C GLY A 145 -13.36 4.28 9.34
N GLU A 146 -12.67 3.41 10.07
CA GLU A 146 -11.43 2.80 9.61
C GLU A 146 -11.64 1.92 8.38
N PHE A 147 -12.68 1.08 8.38
CA PHE A 147 -13.03 0.25 7.24
C PHE A 147 -13.32 1.09 5.99
N ALA A 148 -14.10 2.15 6.12
CA ALA A 148 -14.39 3.06 5.03
C ALA A 148 -13.09 3.70 4.49
N MET A 149 -12.24 4.21 5.38
CA MET A 149 -10.97 4.86 5.01
C MET A 149 -10.06 3.92 4.22
N VAL A 150 -9.88 2.67 4.64
CA VAL A 150 -9.00 1.73 3.93
C VAL A 150 -9.62 1.24 2.62
N ASN A 151 -10.95 1.07 2.53
CA ASN A 151 -11.64 0.69 1.30
C ASN A 151 -11.61 1.78 0.22
N LEU A 152 -11.58 3.07 0.61
CA LEU A 152 -11.43 4.18 -0.34
C LEU A 152 -10.08 4.18 -1.09
N ARG A 153 -9.12 3.37 -0.67
CA ARG A 153 -7.90 3.13 -1.44
C ARG A 153 -8.13 2.27 -2.67
N LEU A 154 -9.12 1.37 -2.63
CA LEU A 154 -9.45 0.49 -3.76
C LEU A 154 -10.08 1.29 -4.90
N THR A 155 -9.71 1.00 -6.14
CA THR A 155 -10.31 1.64 -7.33
C THR A 155 -11.81 1.35 -7.46
N ARG A 156 -12.28 0.23 -6.89
CA ARG A 156 -13.72 -0.10 -6.80
C ARG A 156 -14.46 0.74 -5.74
N GLY A 157 -13.72 1.42 -4.84
CA GLY A 157 -14.28 2.19 -3.73
C GLY A 157 -14.93 1.35 -2.64
N LEU A 158 -15.57 2.05 -1.69
CA LEU A 158 -16.41 1.46 -0.66
C LEU A 158 -17.76 1.01 -1.28
N ARG A 159 -18.22 -0.19 -0.95
CA ARG A 159 -19.48 -0.74 -1.47
C ARG A 159 -20.45 -1.02 -0.33
N ARG A 160 -21.74 -0.71 -0.56
CA ARG A 160 -22.82 -0.99 0.39
C ARG A 160 -22.86 -2.46 0.82
N GLU A 161 -22.67 -3.37 -0.13
CA GLU A 161 -22.62 -4.82 0.12
C GLU A 161 -21.49 -5.24 1.08
N ASP A 162 -20.31 -4.62 0.97
CA ASP A 162 -19.17 -4.87 1.86
C ASP A 162 -19.46 -4.33 3.28
N CYS A 163 -20.10 -3.15 3.38
CA CYS A 163 -20.53 -2.57 4.65
C CYS A 163 -21.59 -3.44 5.35
N LEU A 164 -22.59 -3.89 4.60
CA LEU A 164 -23.62 -4.79 5.12
C LEU A 164 -23.03 -6.14 5.57
N ALA A 165 -22.11 -6.71 4.79
CA ALA A 165 -21.49 -7.99 5.10
C ALA A 165 -20.63 -7.91 6.38
N LYS A 166 -19.90 -6.79 6.60
CA LYS A 166 -18.98 -6.64 7.73
C LYS A 166 -19.67 -6.17 9.01
N PHE A 167 -20.60 -5.23 8.92
CA PHE A 167 -21.22 -4.54 10.06
C PHE A 167 -22.74 -4.75 10.16
N GLY A 168 -23.33 -5.54 9.29
CA GLY A 168 -24.77 -5.76 9.27
C GLY A 168 -25.55 -4.48 8.92
N LYS A 169 -26.78 -4.37 9.40
CA LYS A 169 -27.65 -3.22 9.13
C LYS A 169 -27.10 -1.88 9.60
N THR A 170 -26.27 -1.90 10.65
CA THR A 170 -25.62 -0.67 11.14
C THR A 170 -24.64 -0.14 10.10
N GLY A 171 -23.81 -1.00 9.52
CA GLY A 171 -22.87 -0.59 8.46
C GLY A 171 -23.56 -0.18 7.16
N GLU A 172 -24.72 -0.75 6.86
CA GLU A 172 -25.55 -0.30 5.75
C GLU A 172 -26.09 1.11 5.97
N ALA A 173 -26.53 1.43 7.19
CA ALA A 173 -27.01 2.76 7.55
C ALA A 173 -25.90 3.83 7.57
N GLU A 174 -24.69 3.47 7.99
CA GLU A 174 -23.53 4.36 7.96
C GLU A 174 -23.03 4.65 6.53
N PHE A 175 -23.33 3.79 5.57
CA PHE A 175 -22.98 3.99 4.17
C PHE A 175 -23.87 5.07 3.50
N GLU A 176 -25.09 5.30 3.95
CA GLU A 176 -26.06 6.28 3.41
C GLU A 176 -25.70 7.72 3.79
#